data_552a9b539fcd7d7697bf380d016f22dd
#
_entry.id   552a9b539fcd7d7697bf380d016f22dd
#
_cell.length_a   1.000
_cell.length_b   1.000
_cell.length_c   1.000
_cell.angle_alpha   90.00
_cell.angle_beta   90.00
_cell.angle_gamma   90.00
#
_symmetry.space_group_name_H-M   'P 1'
#
loop_
_entity.id
_entity.type
_entity.pdbx_description
1 polymer ?
#
loop_
_entity_poly.entity_id
_entity_poly.type
_entity_poly.pdbx_seq_one_letter_code
_entity_poly.pdbx_strand_id
1 'polypeptide(L)'
;MTIRRNTPVQGVRRTLIGADVKTAGHGWEGFDEVIFATHSDDTLRLLVDPSVDEASALSDIRYQPNQVVLHADDAAMPRNRLAWASWNYREAEGREAA
;
A
#
# COMPACT_ATOMS: atom_id res chain seq x y z
N MET A 1 9.04 12.06 17.66
CA MET A 1 8.59 10.85 16.93
C MET A 1 9.79 10.02 16.54
N THR A 2 9.72 8.71 16.77
CA THR A 2 10.79 7.77 16.40
C THR A 2 10.42 7.08 15.09
N ILE A 3 11.33 7.09 14.12
CA ILE A 3 11.15 6.43 12.82
C ILE A 3 12.20 5.33 12.70
N ARG A 4 11.74 4.10 12.43
CA ARG A 4 12.61 2.95 12.15
C ARG A 4 12.53 2.65 10.66
N ARG A 5 13.61 2.87 9.95
CA ARG A 5 13.72 2.56 8.50
C ARG A 5 14.28 1.16 8.30
N ASN A 6 14.02 0.59 7.13
CA ASN A 6 14.49 -0.76 6.77
C ASN A 6 14.12 -1.81 7.82
N THR A 7 12.94 -1.66 8.41
CA THR A 7 12.45 -2.51 9.50
C THR A 7 11.06 -3.03 9.11
N PRO A 8 10.98 -4.00 8.20
CA PRO A 8 9.69 -4.50 7.75
C PRO A 8 8.94 -5.18 8.89
N VAL A 9 7.65 -4.86 8.98
CA VAL A 9 6.73 -5.52 9.90
C VAL A 9 6.36 -6.88 9.32
N GLN A 10 6.40 -7.92 10.16
CA GLN A 10 6.11 -9.30 9.77
C GLN A 10 4.79 -9.82 10.34
N GLY A 11 4.27 -9.18 11.35
CA GLY A 11 3.02 -9.59 11.96
C GLY A 11 2.53 -8.61 13.00
N VAL A 12 1.23 -8.57 13.18
CA VAL A 12 0.54 -7.80 14.21
C VAL A 12 -0.51 -8.70 14.87
N ARG A 13 -0.53 -8.72 16.18
CA ARG A 13 -1.52 -9.47 16.96
C ARG A 13 -2.11 -8.61 18.06
N ARG A 14 -3.37 -8.87 18.39
CA ARG A 14 -4.03 -8.24 19.52
C ARG A 14 -3.57 -8.87 20.83
N THR A 15 -3.51 -8.04 21.86
CA THR A 15 -3.31 -8.48 23.26
C THR A 15 -4.43 -7.92 24.13
N LEU A 16 -4.49 -8.34 25.39
CA LEU A 16 -5.50 -7.83 26.32
C LEU A 16 -5.37 -6.33 26.62
N ILE A 17 -4.20 -5.76 26.42
CA ILE A 17 -3.88 -4.37 26.76
C ILE A 17 -3.48 -3.50 25.56
N GLY A 18 -3.44 -4.08 24.38
CA GLY A 18 -3.02 -3.34 23.17
C GLY A 18 -2.76 -4.27 22.00
N ALA A 19 -1.62 -4.12 21.36
CA ALA A 19 -1.20 -4.96 20.26
C ALA A 19 0.32 -5.19 20.28
N ASP A 20 0.74 -6.35 19.81
CA ASP A 20 2.15 -6.65 19.59
C ASP A 20 2.46 -6.57 18.10
N VAL A 21 3.61 -5.99 17.77
CA VAL A 21 4.13 -5.90 16.42
C VAL A 21 5.44 -6.66 16.32
N LYS A 22 5.53 -7.56 15.35
CA LYS A 22 6.75 -8.30 15.05
C LYS A 22 7.46 -7.64 13.88
N THR A 23 8.73 -7.34 14.07
CA THR A 23 9.60 -6.80 13.02
C THR A 23 10.77 -7.75 12.75
N ALA A 24 11.34 -7.65 11.56
CA ALA A 24 12.51 -8.45 11.20
C ALA A 24 13.67 -8.18 12.16
N GLY A 25 14.17 -9.25 12.81
CA GLY A 25 15.30 -9.20 13.71
C GLY A 25 15.04 -8.72 15.14
N HIS A 26 13.80 -8.32 15.48
CA HIS A 26 13.49 -7.75 16.81
C HIS A 26 12.40 -8.50 17.58
N GLY A 27 11.75 -9.49 16.98
CA GLY A 27 10.66 -10.22 17.61
C GLY A 27 9.42 -9.37 17.88
N TRP A 28 8.64 -9.75 18.88
CA TRP A 28 7.39 -9.08 19.24
C TRP A 28 7.62 -7.94 20.21
N GLU A 29 7.05 -6.78 19.92
CA GLU A 29 7.10 -5.58 20.77
C GLU A 29 5.68 -5.07 21.01
N GLY A 30 5.36 -4.75 22.27
CA GLY A 30 4.02 -4.31 22.68
C GLY A 30 3.80 -2.82 22.50
N PHE A 31 2.59 -2.46 22.02
CA PHE A 31 2.13 -1.09 21.85
C PHE A 31 0.71 -0.95 22.37
N ASP A 32 0.32 0.26 22.77
CA ASP A 32 -1.05 0.54 23.20
C ASP A 32 -2.02 0.49 22.03
N GLU A 33 -1.63 1.06 20.90
CA GLU A 33 -2.42 1.11 19.66
C GLU A 33 -1.52 0.95 18.45
N VAL A 34 -2.07 0.39 17.37
CA VAL A 34 -1.40 0.25 16.09
C VAL A 34 -2.28 0.83 15.00
N ILE A 35 -1.70 1.72 14.19
CA ILE A 35 -2.34 2.30 13.02
C ILE A 35 -1.65 1.75 11.78
N PHE A 36 -2.42 1.11 10.89
CA PHE A 36 -1.92 0.62 9.63
C PHE A 36 -1.99 1.74 8.57
N ALA A 37 -0.86 2.02 7.93
CA ALA A 37 -0.78 2.88 6.77
C ALA A 37 -0.35 2.09 5.52
N THR A 38 -0.72 0.83 5.47
CA THR A 38 -0.43 -0.12 4.40
C THR A 38 -1.66 -0.35 3.51
N HIS A 39 -1.46 -0.92 2.33
CA HIS A 39 -2.58 -1.40 1.53
C HIS A 39 -3.40 -2.43 2.31
N SER A 40 -4.70 -2.52 2.02
CA SER A 40 -5.61 -3.40 2.76
C SER A 40 -5.24 -4.88 2.63
N ASP A 41 -4.73 -5.31 1.48
CA ASP A 41 -4.25 -6.68 1.27
C ASP A 41 -2.99 -6.98 2.11
N ASP A 42 -2.06 -6.04 2.20
CA ASP A 42 -0.88 -6.15 3.05
C ASP A 42 -1.27 -6.14 4.53
N THR A 43 -2.19 -5.28 4.93
CA THR A 43 -2.74 -5.23 6.29
C THR A 43 -3.31 -6.58 6.69
N LEU A 44 -4.12 -7.19 5.81
CA LEU A 44 -4.72 -8.50 6.08
C LEU A 44 -3.66 -9.59 6.26
N ARG A 45 -2.59 -9.57 5.46
CA ARG A 45 -1.49 -10.52 5.61
C ARG A 45 -0.71 -10.34 6.91
N LEU A 46 -0.60 -9.12 7.42
CA LEU A 46 0.11 -8.82 8.66
C LEU A 46 -0.68 -9.20 9.90
N LEU A 47 -2.01 -9.20 9.85
CA LEU A 47 -2.85 -9.58 10.96
C LEU A 47 -2.75 -11.09 11.22
N VAL A 48 -2.30 -11.48 12.41
CA VAL A 48 -2.16 -12.89 12.81
C VAL A 48 -3.53 -13.51 13.04
N ASP A 49 -4.47 -12.73 13.58
CA ASP A 49 -5.78 -13.17 14.03
C ASP A 49 -6.90 -12.21 13.52
N PRO A 50 -7.06 -12.03 12.20
CA PRO A 50 -8.10 -11.16 11.69
C PRO A 50 -9.48 -11.69 12.07
N SER A 51 -10.38 -10.79 12.47
CA SER A 51 -11.79 -11.14 12.63
C SER A 51 -12.43 -11.43 11.27
N VAL A 52 -13.61 -12.06 11.28
CA VAL A 52 -14.37 -12.34 10.05
C VAL A 52 -14.70 -11.04 9.32
N ASP A 53 -15.11 -10.01 10.05
CA ASP A 53 -15.42 -8.70 9.47
C ASP A 53 -14.18 -8.01 8.90
N GLU A 54 -13.05 -8.09 9.56
CA GLU A 54 -11.78 -7.56 9.07
C GLU A 54 -11.31 -8.29 7.82
N ALA A 55 -11.36 -9.60 7.82
CA ALA A 55 -10.99 -10.40 6.65
C ALA A 55 -11.89 -10.08 5.44
N SER A 56 -13.18 -9.94 5.66
CA SER A 56 -14.14 -9.57 4.62
C SER A 56 -13.87 -8.15 4.09
N ALA A 57 -13.82 -7.16 4.98
CA ALA A 57 -13.65 -5.76 4.59
C ALA A 57 -12.31 -5.49 3.90
N LEU A 58 -11.22 -6.04 4.43
CA LEU A 58 -9.89 -5.82 3.87
C LEU A 58 -9.68 -6.55 2.54
N SER A 59 -10.33 -7.70 2.33
CA SER A 59 -10.25 -8.45 1.08
C SER A 59 -11.12 -7.88 -0.03
N ASP A 60 -12.14 -7.09 0.30
CA ASP A 60 -13.04 -6.47 -0.68
C ASP A 60 -12.35 -5.35 -1.48
N ILE A 61 -11.34 -4.74 -0.91
CA ILE A 61 -10.52 -3.74 -1.62
C ILE A 61 -9.46 -4.49 -2.42
N ARG A 62 -9.65 -4.55 -3.73
CA ARG A 62 -8.76 -5.27 -4.63
C ARG A 62 -7.72 -4.35 -5.23
N TYR A 63 -6.50 -4.87 -5.37
CA TYR A 63 -5.38 -4.17 -5.99
C TYR A 63 -5.04 -4.81 -7.31
N GLN A 64 -4.79 -3.97 -8.31
CA GLN A 64 -4.39 -4.39 -9.63
C GLN A 64 -2.93 -4.04 -9.85
N PRO A 65 -2.10 -4.96 -10.36
CA PRO A 65 -0.73 -4.64 -10.73
C PRO A 65 -0.70 -3.53 -11.77
N ASN A 66 0.19 -2.57 -11.58
CA ASN A 66 0.37 -1.44 -12.48
C ASN A 66 1.84 -1.36 -12.89
N GLN A 67 2.08 -1.30 -14.21
CA GLN A 67 3.41 -1.12 -14.73
C GLN A 67 3.74 0.38 -14.74
N VAL A 68 4.73 0.77 -13.96
CA VAL A 68 5.18 2.15 -13.87
C VAL A 68 6.61 2.25 -14.39
N VAL A 69 6.83 3.20 -15.29
CA VAL A 69 8.15 3.46 -15.86
C VAL A 69 8.54 4.90 -15.55
N LEU A 70 9.65 5.08 -14.85
CA LEU A 70 10.25 6.39 -14.65
C LEU A 70 11.17 6.69 -15.85
N HIS A 71 10.90 7.76 -16.58
CA HIS A 71 11.65 8.12 -17.78
C HIS A 71 11.75 9.66 -17.93
N ALA A 72 12.55 10.09 -18.89
CA ALA A 72 12.74 11.50 -19.24
C ALA A 72 12.39 11.78 -20.71
N ASP A 73 11.49 11.01 -21.30
CA ASP A 73 11.09 11.14 -22.69
C ASP A 73 9.95 12.13 -22.85
N ASP A 74 10.24 13.32 -23.36
CA ASP A 74 9.26 14.38 -23.60
C ASP A 74 8.21 13.99 -24.67
N ALA A 75 8.50 13.01 -25.51
CA ALA A 75 7.55 12.54 -26.53
C ALA A 75 6.30 11.91 -25.93
N ALA A 76 6.36 11.45 -24.69
CA ALA A 76 5.20 10.93 -23.94
C ALA A 76 4.26 12.05 -23.44
N MET A 77 4.72 13.30 -23.43
CA MET A 77 3.96 14.45 -22.96
C MET A 77 3.14 15.09 -24.10
N PRO A 78 2.09 15.89 -23.78
CA PRO A 78 1.38 16.65 -24.79
C PRO A 78 2.32 17.54 -25.63
N ARG A 79 2.05 17.70 -26.93
CA ARG A 79 2.85 18.55 -27.81
C ARG A 79 2.85 20.01 -27.37
N ASN A 80 1.72 20.51 -26.89
CA ASN A 80 1.61 21.83 -26.34
C ASN A 80 2.05 21.85 -24.88
N ARG A 81 3.15 22.54 -24.59
CA ARG A 81 3.67 22.64 -23.21
C ARG A 81 2.69 23.26 -22.22
N LEU A 82 1.79 24.12 -22.69
CA LEU A 82 0.76 24.70 -21.81
C LEU A 82 -0.27 23.67 -21.35
N ALA A 83 -0.36 22.52 -22.02
CA ALA A 83 -1.23 21.41 -21.63
C ALA A 83 -0.57 20.43 -20.66
N TRP A 84 0.70 20.64 -20.29
CA TRP A 84 1.38 19.77 -19.34
C TRP A 84 0.78 19.92 -17.94
N ALA A 85 0.49 18.79 -17.33
CA ALA A 85 -0.04 18.71 -15.98
C ALA A 85 0.66 17.57 -15.22
N SER A 86 0.46 17.51 -13.91
CA SER A 86 0.96 16.40 -13.09
C SER A 86 0.30 15.07 -13.42
N TRP A 87 -0.85 15.12 -14.08
CA TRP A 87 -1.55 13.95 -14.58
C TRP A 87 -1.97 14.20 -16.03
N ASN A 88 -1.47 13.36 -16.96
CA ASN A 88 -1.81 13.41 -18.37
C ASN A 88 -2.27 12.02 -18.81
N TYR A 89 -3.44 11.94 -19.40
CA TYR A 89 -3.99 10.71 -19.94
C TYR A 89 -3.93 10.72 -21.46
N ARG A 90 -3.48 9.61 -22.03
CA ARG A 90 -3.45 9.42 -23.48
C ARG A 90 -4.08 8.08 -23.82
N GLU A 91 -5.07 8.09 -24.66
CA GLU A 91 -5.71 6.90 -25.17
C GLU A 91 -5.08 6.48 -26.51
N ALA A 92 -4.73 5.22 -26.63
CA ALA A 92 -4.24 4.66 -27.88
C ALA A 92 -5.44 4.24 -28.75
N GLU A 93 -5.38 4.53 -30.05
CA GLU A 93 -6.40 4.07 -30.99
C GLU A 93 -6.61 2.56 -30.93
N GLY A 94 -7.88 2.12 -30.90
CA GLY A 94 -8.24 0.70 -30.89
C GLY A 94 -8.13 0.00 -29.53
N ARG A 95 -7.89 0.73 -28.45
CA ARG A 95 -7.90 0.17 -27.11
C ARG A 95 -9.21 0.53 -26.43
N GLU A 96 -10.00 -0.48 -26.07
CA GLU A 96 -11.17 -0.25 -25.22
C GLU A 96 -10.73 0.24 -23.85
N ALA A 97 -11.40 1.25 -23.32
CA ALA A 97 -11.18 1.71 -21.96
C ALA A 97 -11.50 0.60 -20.99
N ALA A 98 -10.51 0.20 -20.21
CA ALA A 98 -10.68 -0.82 -19.17
C ALA A 98 -11.33 -0.23 -17.93
#